data_3299c09038ba98a2e29b1748cf5196cf
#
_entry.id   3299c09038ba98a2e29b1748cf5196cf
#
_cell.length_a   1.000
_cell.length_b   1.000
_cell.length_c   1.000
_cell.angle_alpha   90.00
_cell.angle_beta   90.00
_cell.angle_gamma   90.00
#
_symmetry.space_group_name_H-M   'P 1'
#
loop_
_entity.id
_entity.type
_entity.pdbx_description
1 polymer ?
#
loop_
_entity_poly.entity_id
_entity_poly.type
_entity_poly.pdbx_seq_one_letter_code
_entity_poly.pdbx_strand_id
1 'polypeptide(L)'
;MNDIAPQRIALALVSHTNVGKTTLARTLLGRDVGTVRDAPHVTQEAERFTLIGTAQGDSLELLDTPGFGDSVRLARRLSQRGNPLGWFLSEVWDRFRDRAFWSTQQAVRAALEHADVVLYLANAAEGPQAAGYVEPEMKVLELIGKPVLVLLNQMGQPRPPREEQAQVALWQRQLSSHPAVRAVLPLDAFARCWVQEIALFEAVRRALPDGKRLPLSRLQAAWRERREATLAQSMQVLARRLARAAVDRVPVAGDGLRGRLRDLGDALGLPGGSEATPKQAAMAALAARLDADIRSGTDTLIALHGLGGHARDEILGRLAGHYAVSERLSEGKAALLGGAVTGALAGLKADIATGGLTLGGGLLVGGVLGALGAAGLARGYNVIRGTERTEVGWTEEVLDGLAASALLAYLAVAHFGRGRGEWTESEHPAHWQEAVQTVLQERRATLSSLWAKRAGASAEQLAAALEAELALATRTVLARLYPSTAAPGGEPAPAPVLN
;
A
#
# COMPACT_ATOMS: atom_id res chain seq x y z
N MET A 1 -30.57 -6.67 -25.66
CA MET A 1 -29.21 -6.45 -25.16
C MET A 1 -28.27 -7.11 -26.15
N ASN A 2 -27.52 -6.32 -26.93
CA ASN A 2 -26.53 -6.89 -27.86
C ASN A 2 -25.46 -7.62 -27.03
N ASP A 3 -25.39 -8.90 -27.19
CA ASP A 3 -24.36 -9.75 -26.60
C ASP A 3 -23.04 -9.43 -27.33
N ILE A 4 -22.28 -8.48 -26.78
CA ILE A 4 -20.95 -8.17 -27.34
C ILE A 4 -20.06 -9.36 -27.00
N ALA A 5 -19.47 -9.98 -28.03
CA ALA A 5 -18.56 -11.11 -27.87
C ALA A 5 -17.44 -10.80 -26.85
N PRO A 6 -16.98 -11.81 -26.12
CA PRO A 6 -15.88 -11.67 -25.17
C PRO A 6 -14.68 -10.98 -25.79
N GLN A 7 -14.10 -10.02 -25.10
CA GLN A 7 -12.98 -9.24 -25.60
C GLN A 7 -11.75 -9.39 -24.74
N ARG A 8 -10.62 -9.56 -25.40
CA ARG A 8 -9.31 -9.46 -24.78
C ARG A 8 -8.78 -8.05 -24.92
N ILE A 9 -8.34 -7.47 -23.82
CA ILE A 9 -7.66 -6.17 -23.77
C ILE A 9 -6.26 -6.41 -23.23
N ALA A 10 -5.23 -5.98 -23.96
CA ALA A 10 -3.84 -6.21 -23.61
C ALA A 10 -3.09 -4.90 -23.41
N LEU A 11 -2.39 -4.80 -22.29
CA LEU A 11 -1.56 -3.67 -21.89
C LEU A 11 -0.09 -4.11 -21.94
N ALA A 12 0.77 -3.43 -22.70
CA ALA A 12 2.20 -3.73 -22.72
C ALA A 12 2.97 -2.78 -21.80
N LEU A 13 3.71 -3.34 -20.84
CA LEU A 13 4.67 -2.57 -20.02
C LEU A 13 5.96 -2.37 -20.82
N VAL A 14 6.28 -1.13 -21.11
CA VAL A 14 7.48 -0.71 -21.83
C VAL A 14 8.22 0.34 -21.05
N SER A 15 9.54 0.30 -21.02
CA SER A 15 10.37 1.36 -20.43
C SER A 15 11.83 1.19 -20.81
N HIS A 16 12.63 2.16 -20.48
CA HIS A 16 14.09 1.97 -20.36
C HIS A 16 14.42 0.79 -19.44
N THR A 17 15.63 0.25 -19.54
CA THR A 17 16.09 -0.82 -18.64
C THR A 17 16.10 -0.34 -17.17
N ASN A 18 15.79 -1.25 -16.24
CA ASN A 18 15.82 -1.02 -14.79
C ASN A 18 14.83 0.02 -14.21
N VAL A 19 13.83 0.44 -14.96
CA VAL A 19 12.78 1.35 -14.45
C VAL A 19 11.72 0.63 -13.60
N GLY A 20 11.74 -0.71 -13.50
CA GLY A 20 10.88 -1.46 -12.59
C GLY A 20 9.61 -2.07 -13.22
N LYS A 21 9.61 -2.42 -14.51
CA LYS A 21 8.46 -3.06 -15.21
C LYS A 21 7.96 -4.32 -14.50
N THR A 22 8.83 -5.31 -14.33
CA THR A 22 8.48 -6.58 -13.67
C THR A 22 8.03 -6.37 -12.22
N THR A 23 8.61 -5.39 -11.55
CA THR A 23 8.18 -4.97 -10.21
C THR A 23 6.75 -4.43 -10.23
N LEU A 24 6.40 -3.57 -11.19
CA LEU A 24 5.02 -3.08 -11.35
C LEU A 24 4.07 -4.22 -11.74
N ALA A 25 4.49 -5.13 -12.63
CA ALA A 25 3.70 -6.32 -12.97
C ALA A 25 3.36 -7.15 -11.73
N ARG A 26 4.34 -7.46 -10.88
CA ARG A 26 4.14 -8.16 -9.58
C ARG A 26 3.16 -7.43 -8.68
N THR A 27 3.31 -6.12 -8.60
CA THR A 27 2.49 -5.26 -7.76
C THR A 27 1.04 -5.25 -8.25
N LEU A 28 0.78 -5.13 -9.56
CA LEU A 28 -0.57 -5.18 -10.13
C LEU A 28 -1.20 -6.57 -10.02
N LEU A 29 -0.43 -7.63 -10.24
CA LEU A 29 -0.89 -9.02 -10.12
C LEU A 29 -1.14 -9.45 -8.67
N GLY A 30 -0.53 -8.79 -7.70
CA GLY A 30 -0.58 -9.19 -6.29
C GLY A 30 0.17 -10.51 -6.01
N ARG A 31 1.07 -10.94 -6.90
CA ARG A 31 1.89 -12.16 -6.77
C ARG A 31 3.24 -11.99 -7.45
N ASP A 32 4.22 -12.80 -7.04
CA ASP A 32 5.54 -12.78 -7.63
C ASP A 32 5.54 -13.49 -8.98
N VAL A 33 5.99 -12.79 -10.01
CA VAL A 33 6.13 -13.25 -11.39
C VAL A 33 7.47 -12.75 -11.96
N GLY A 34 7.98 -13.42 -12.97
CA GLY A 34 9.23 -13.06 -13.63
C GLY A 34 10.46 -13.11 -12.69
N THR A 35 11.60 -12.69 -13.17
CA THR A 35 12.85 -12.56 -12.39
C THR A 35 13.16 -11.08 -12.18
N VAL A 36 13.31 -10.66 -10.91
CA VAL A 36 13.76 -9.31 -10.58
C VAL A 36 15.18 -9.37 -10.04
N ARG A 37 16.08 -8.66 -10.69
CA ARG A 37 17.48 -8.47 -10.25
C ARG A 37 17.87 -7.04 -10.59
N ASP A 38 18.77 -6.47 -9.82
CA ASP A 38 19.39 -5.19 -10.14
C ASP A 38 20.48 -5.36 -11.21
N ALA A 39 20.03 -5.73 -12.42
CA ALA A 39 20.88 -5.94 -13.60
C ALA A 39 20.09 -5.60 -14.85
N PRO A 40 20.72 -5.05 -15.90
CA PRO A 40 20.05 -4.74 -17.15
C PRO A 40 19.60 -6.01 -17.88
N HIS A 41 18.48 -5.93 -18.62
CA HIS A 41 17.95 -6.99 -19.50
C HIS A 41 17.67 -8.33 -18.79
N VAL A 42 17.05 -8.29 -17.60
CA VAL A 42 16.67 -9.50 -16.86
C VAL A 42 15.54 -10.24 -17.58
N THR A 43 14.48 -9.51 -18.01
CA THR A 43 13.41 -10.06 -18.84
C THR A 43 13.92 -10.19 -20.28
N GLN A 44 13.96 -11.40 -20.82
CA GLN A 44 14.49 -11.68 -22.15
C GLN A 44 13.38 -11.78 -23.20
N GLU A 45 12.23 -12.32 -22.85
CA GLU A 45 11.06 -12.47 -23.71
C GLU A 45 9.85 -11.82 -23.07
N ALA A 46 8.87 -11.39 -23.85
CA ALA A 46 7.63 -10.82 -23.33
C ALA A 46 6.81 -11.91 -22.63
N GLU A 47 6.52 -11.71 -21.37
CA GLU A 47 5.67 -12.61 -20.59
C GLU A 47 4.24 -12.03 -20.50
N ARG A 48 3.24 -12.92 -20.60
CA ARG A 48 1.82 -12.55 -20.58
C ARG A 48 1.15 -13.01 -19.30
N PHE A 49 0.44 -12.10 -18.65
CA PHE A 49 -0.28 -12.36 -17.40
C PHE A 49 -1.72 -11.86 -17.48
N THR A 50 -2.68 -12.66 -17.07
CA THR A 50 -4.06 -12.19 -16.88
C THR A 50 -4.18 -11.46 -15.54
N LEU A 51 -4.54 -10.18 -15.60
CA LEU A 51 -4.82 -9.35 -14.41
C LEU A 51 -6.19 -9.68 -13.83
N ILE A 52 -7.22 -9.73 -14.67
CA ILE A 52 -8.60 -10.02 -14.30
C ILE A 52 -9.40 -10.52 -15.51
N GLY A 53 -10.41 -11.34 -15.25
CA GLY A 53 -11.43 -11.75 -16.19
C GLY A 53 -12.84 -11.53 -15.62
N THR A 54 -13.84 -11.50 -16.50
CA THR A 54 -15.24 -11.43 -16.13
C THR A 54 -15.95 -12.77 -16.43
N ALA A 55 -17.11 -12.96 -15.82
CA ALA A 55 -17.95 -14.12 -16.11
C ALA A 55 -18.44 -14.16 -17.59
N GLN A 56 -18.45 -13.02 -18.26
CA GLN A 56 -18.77 -12.89 -19.68
C GLN A 56 -17.61 -13.28 -20.60
N GLY A 57 -16.45 -13.64 -20.05
CA GLY A 57 -15.26 -14.06 -20.78
C GLY A 57 -14.33 -12.92 -21.19
N ASP A 58 -14.60 -11.66 -20.83
CA ASP A 58 -13.64 -10.58 -21.05
C ASP A 58 -12.39 -10.81 -20.20
N SER A 59 -11.22 -10.43 -20.74
CA SER A 59 -9.94 -10.52 -20.02
C SER A 59 -9.10 -9.26 -20.19
N LEU A 60 -8.46 -8.83 -19.10
CA LEU A 60 -7.40 -7.82 -19.13
C LEU A 60 -6.07 -8.50 -18.92
N GLU A 61 -5.19 -8.35 -19.87
CA GLU A 61 -3.87 -8.95 -19.89
C GLU A 61 -2.77 -7.90 -19.77
N LEU A 62 -1.69 -8.27 -19.09
CA LEU A 62 -0.47 -7.49 -18.95
C LEU A 62 0.67 -8.23 -19.65
N LEU A 63 1.36 -7.55 -20.54
CA LEU A 63 2.57 -8.03 -21.20
C LEU A 63 3.76 -7.37 -20.52
N ASP A 64 4.55 -8.14 -19.75
CA ASP A 64 5.84 -7.67 -19.24
C ASP A 64 6.89 -7.87 -20.34
N THR A 65 7.42 -6.77 -20.86
CA THR A 65 8.34 -6.79 -22.01
C THR A 65 9.78 -6.56 -21.58
N PRO A 66 10.77 -6.98 -22.39
CA PRO A 66 12.15 -6.56 -22.19
C PRO A 66 12.28 -5.04 -22.15
N GLY A 67 13.26 -4.52 -21.40
CA GLY A 67 13.54 -3.08 -21.39
C GLY A 67 14.15 -2.58 -22.71
N PHE A 68 13.86 -1.35 -23.08
CA PHE A 68 14.58 -0.67 -24.15
C PHE A 68 16.05 -0.51 -23.73
N GLY A 69 16.94 -0.90 -24.63
CA GLY A 69 18.37 -0.77 -24.43
C GLY A 69 18.89 0.58 -24.98
N ASP A 70 19.59 0.56 -26.09
CA ASP A 70 20.16 1.75 -26.72
C ASP A 70 19.13 2.51 -27.57
N SER A 71 18.17 3.14 -26.93
CA SER A 71 17.07 3.87 -27.57
C SER A 71 17.54 5.09 -28.37
N VAL A 72 18.60 5.77 -27.94
CA VAL A 72 19.17 6.94 -28.63
C VAL A 72 19.75 6.53 -29.99
N ARG A 73 20.54 5.47 -30.02
CA ARG A 73 21.13 4.92 -31.25
C ARG A 73 20.04 4.35 -32.16
N LEU A 74 19.02 3.72 -31.58
CA LEU A 74 17.88 3.21 -32.32
C LEU A 74 17.09 4.34 -32.99
N ALA A 75 16.67 5.34 -32.25
CA ALA A 75 15.91 6.49 -32.78
C ALA A 75 16.65 7.18 -33.94
N ARG A 76 17.97 7.36 -33.82
CA ARG A 76 18.81 7.91 -34.90
C ARG A 76 18.80 7.04 -36.14
N ARG A 77 18.86 5.71 -36.00
CA ARG A 77 18.81 4.80 -37.14
C ARG A 77 17.43 4.76 -37.82
N LEU A 78 16.37 4.80 -37.02
CA LEU A 78 15.00 4.81 -37.50
C LEU A 78 14.69 6.08 -38.31
N SER A 79 15.17 7.24 -37.91
CA SER A 79 14.95 8.53 -38.60
C SER A 79 15.57 8.58 -40.01
N GLN A 80 16.47 7.68 -40.36
CA GLN A 80 17.17 7.62 -41.64
C GLN A 80 16.52 6.66 -42.63
N ARG A 81 15.38 6.04 -42.32
CA ARG A 81 14.75 4.99 -43.11
C ARG A 81 13.38 5.39 -43.63
N GLY A 82 13.03 4.97 -44.87
CA GLY A 82 11.71 5.22 -45.44
C GLY A 82 10.60 4.37 -44.83
N ASN A 83 10.92 3.17 -44.33
CA ASN A 83 10.03 2.34 -43.52
C ASN A 83 10.79 1.91 -42.26
N PRO A 84 10.83 2.77 -41.23
CA PRO A 84 11.67 2.55 -40.06
C PRO A 84 11.32 1.29 -39.28
N LEU A 85 10.01 1.08 -39.04
CA LEU A 85 9.53 -0.02 -38.20
C LEU A 85 9.68 -1.36 -38.94
N GLY A 86 9.32 -1.42 -40.23
CA GLY A 86 9.48 -2.61 -41.05
C GLY A 86 10.95 -3.06 -41.14
N TRP A 87 11.86 -2.12 -41.37
CA TRP A 87 13.30 -2.40 -41.31
C TRP A 87 13.73 -2.94 -39.94
N PHE A 88 13.38 -2.27 -38.87
CA PHE A 88 13.81 -2.67 -37.54
C PHE A 88 13.31 -4.07 -37.14
N LEU A 89 12.08 -4.43 -37.51
CA LEU A 89 11.50 -5.73 -37.21
C LEU A 89 12.01 -6.87 -38.12
N SER A 90 12.46 -6.55 -39.36
CA SER A 90 13.06 -7.53 -40.27
C SER A 90 14.54 -7.78 -40.01
N GLU A 91 15.23 -6.86 -39.35
CA GLU A 91 16.65 -7.01 -39.00
C GLU A 91 16.84 -8.11 -37.97
N VAL A 92 17.91 -8.92 -38.15
CA VAL A 92 18.25 -9.99 -37.19
C VAL A 92 19.31 -9.47 -36.24
N TRP A 93 18.92 -9.26 -35.01
CA TRP A 93 19.82 -8.84 -33.93
C TRP A 93 20.30 -10.05 -33.15
N ASP A 94 21.62 -10.19 -32.99
CA ASP A 94 22.20 -11.24 -32.19
C ASP A 94 21.99 -10.92 -30.69
N ARG A 95 21.30 -11.83 -29.98
CA ARG A 95 20.96 -11.64 -28.57
C ARG A 95 22.19 -11.58 -27.64
N PHE A 96 23.35 -12.05 -28.10
CA PHE A 96 24.59 -12.04 -27.35
C PHE A 96 25.49 -10.86 -27.70
N ARG A 97 25.50 -10.43 -28.97
CA ARG A 97 26.36 -9.35 -29.46
C ARG A 97 25.67 -7.98 -29.46
N ASP A 98 24.37 -7.92 -29.81
CA ASP A 98 23.56 -6.70 -29.88
C ASP A 98 22.34 -6.81 -28.97
N ARG A 99 22.53 -7.24 -27.73
CA ARG A 99 21.48 -7.53 -26.75
C ARG A 99 20.51 -6.35 -26.55
N ALA A 100 21.03 -5.13 -26.58
CA ALA A 100 20.23 -3.91 -26.41
C ALA A 100 19.19 -3.74 -27.55
N PHE A 101 19.60 -3.93 -28.81
CA PHE A 101 18.69 -3.88 -29.95
C PHE A 101 17.75 -5.09 -29.99
N TRP A 102 18.24 -6.27 -29.67
CA TRP A 102 17.41 -7.47 -29.60
C TRP A 102 16.30 -7.32 -28.55
N SER A 103 16.64 -6.88 -27.35
CA SER A 103 15.64 -6.62 -26.28
C SER A 103 14.61 -5.58 -26.71
N THR A 104 15.06 -4.47 -27.30
CA THR A 104 14.18 -3.42 -27.79
C THR A 104 13.28 -3.94 -28.91
N GLN A 105 13.80 -4.77 -29.84
CA GLN A 105 13.00 -5.38 -30.90
C GLN A 105 11.88 -6.29 -30.33
N GLN A 106 12.19 -7.09 -29.33
CA GLN A 106 11.17 -7.93 -28.67
C GLN A 106 10.09 -7.09 -28.01
N ALA A 107 10.45 -6.01 -27.32
CA ALA A 107 9.50 -5.10 -26.70
C ALA A 107 8.61 -4.39 -27.74
N VAL A 108 9.20 -3.88 -28.83
CA VAL A 108 8.48 -3.23 -29.94
C VAL A 108 7.53 -4.21 -30.61
N ARG A 109 7.99 -5.44 -30.91
CA ARG A 109 7.16 -6.49 -31.52
C ARG A 109 5.98 -6.86 -30.63
N ALA A 110 6.22 -7.09 -29.33
CA ALA A 110 5.16 -7.43 -28.39
C ALA A 110 4.12 -6.30 -28.27
N ALA A 111 4.55 -5.04 -28.23
CA ALA A 111 3.66 -3.89 -28.18
C ALA A 111 2.86 -3.74 -29.49
N LEU A 112 3.49 -3.88 -30.65
CA LEU A 112 2.84 -3.74 -31.96
C LEU A 112 1.78 -4.82 -32.19
N GLU A 113 2.17 -6.10 -31.99
CA GLU A 113 1.36 -7.26 -32.36
C GLU A 113 0.26 -7.58 -31.35
N HIS A 114 0.50 -7.29 -30.06
CA HIS A 114 -0.34 -7.82 -29.00
C HIS A 114 -0.99 -6.76 -28.13
N ALA A 115 -0.45 -5.53 -28.02
CA ALA A 115 -0.99 -4.52 -27.14
C ALA A 115 -2.12 -3.71 -27.78
N ASP A 116 -3.11 -3.35 -26.96
CA ASP A 116 -4.10 -2.32 -27.28
C ASP A 116 -3.64 -0.95 -26.80
N VAL A 117 -2.95 -0.91 -25.65
CA VAL A 117 -2.40 0.28 -25.04
C VAL A 117 -1.01 -0.02 -24.51
N VAL A 118 -0.08 0.90 -24.70
CA VAL A 118 1.25 0.85 -24.11
C VAL A 118 1.26 1.58 -22.79
N LEU A 119 1.73 0.93 -21.75
CA LEU A 119 2.03 1.51 -20.45
C LEU A 119 3.55 1.77 -20.40
N TYR A 120 3.94 3.02 -20.62
CA TYR A 120 5.34 3.41 -20.58
C TYR A 120 5.74 3.86 -19.16
N LEU A 121 6.68 3.14 -18.55
CA LEU A 121 7.20 3.53 -17.24
C LEU A 121 8.35 4.52 -17.38
N ALA A 122 8.20 5.68 -16.74
CA ALA A 122 9.24 6.69 -16.61
C ALA A 122 9.80 6.69 -15.18
N ASN A 123 11.13 6.84 -15.04
CA ASN A 123 11.74 7.03 -13.74
C ASN A 123 11.54 8.47 -13.26
N ALA A 124 10.62 8.67 -12.33
CA ALA A 124 10.28 10.00 -11.82
C ALA A 124 11.34 10.58 -10.88
N ALA A 125 12.26 9.76 -10.37
CA ALA A 125 13.38 10.22 -9.53
C ALA A 125 14.39 11.08 -10.32
N GLU A 126 14.54 10.82 -11.63
CA GLU A 126 15.46 11.57 -12.49
C GLU A 126 14.91 12.94 -12.93
N GLY A 127 13.60 13.11 -12.88
CA GLY A 127 12.93 14.26 -13.46
C GLY A 127 12.91 14.24 -15.01
N PRO A 128 11.95 14.93 -15.66
CA PRO A 128 11.72 14.80 -17.10
C PRO A 128 12.88 15.32 -17.96
N GLN A 129 13.62 16.32 -17.49
CA GLN A 129 14.71 16.92 -18.26
C GLN A 129 16.02 16.12 -18.20
N ALA A 130 16.23 15.38 -17.10
CA ALA A 130 17.41 14.54 -16.90
C ALA A 130 17.25 13.16 -17.58
N ALA A 131 16.02 12.72 -17.83
CA ALA A 131 15.69 11.44 -18.45
C ALA A 131 15.88 11.48 -19.97
N GLY A 132 17.12 11.64 -20.42
CA GLY A 132 17.47 11.83 -21.85
C GLY A 132 17.10 10.68 -22.79
N TYR A 133 16.73 9.53 -22.25
CA TYR A 133 16.24 8.36 -23.01
C TYR A 133 14.75 8.47 -23.38
N VAL A 134 13.97 9.30 -22.69
CA VAL A 134 12.52 9.38 -22.88
C VAL A 134 12.16 9.88 -24.28
N GLU A 135 12.76 10.95 -24.73
CA GLU A 135 12.50 11.52 -26.05
C GLU A 135 12.77 10.52 -27.22
N PRO A 136 13.94 9.81 -27.26
CA PRO A 136 14.17 8.76 -28.23
C PRO A 136 13.16 7.62 -28.15
N GLU A 137 12.77 7.21 -26.93
CA GLU A 137 11.83 6.12 -26.74
C GLU A 137 10.40 6.50 -27.16
N MET A 138 9.97 7.74 -26.90
CA MET A 138 8.68 8.24 -27.41
C MET A 138 8.62 8.22 -28.94
N LYS A 139 9.70 8.60 -29.63
CA LYS A 139 9.78 8.49 -31.11
C LYS A 139 9.62 7.05 -31.60
N VAL A 140 10.18 6.08 -30.89
CA VAL A 140 9.98 4.67 -31.22
C VAL A 140 8.53 4.24 -30.99
N LEU A 141 7.91 4.67 -29.87
CA LEU A 141 6.51 4.36 -29.55
C LEU A 141 5.52 5.00 -30.51
N GLU A 142 5.80 6.19 -31.02
CA GLU A 142 5.00 6.85 -32.06
C GLU A 142 4.93 6.02 -33.35
N LEU A 143 6.04 5.37 -33.74
CA LEU A 143 6.07 4.48 -34.89
C LEU A 143 5.20 3.22 -34.71
N ILE A 144 5.01 2.76 -33.45
CA ILE A 144 4.12 1.63 -33.14
C ILE A 144 2.65 2.01 -33.36
N GLY A 145 2.30 3.29 -33.24
CA GLY A 145 0.94 3.80 -33.50
C GLY A 145 -0.10 3.38 -32.46
N LYS A 146 0.30 2.90 -31.30
CA LYS A 146 -0.60 2.57 -30.18
C LYS A 146 -0.68 3.74 -29.20
N PRO A 147 -1.83 3.94 -28.52
CA PRO A 147 -1.93 4.92 -27.46
C PRO A 147 -0.97 4.59 -26.31
N VAL A 148 -0.27 5.59 -25.79
CA VAL A 148 0.69 5.49 -24.71
C VAL A 148 0.15 6.16 -23.47
N LEU A 149 0.17 5.46 -22.35
CA LEU A 149 -0.03 6.02 -21.02
C LEU A 149 1.32 6.02 -20.29
N VAL A 150 1.77 7.17 -19.85
CA VAL A 150 3.03 7.29 -19.10
C VAL A 150 2.75 7.11 -17.62
N LEU A 151 3.44 6.16 -17.01
CA LEU A 151 3.34 5.84 -15.59
C LEU A 151 4.61 6.33 -14.89
N LEU A 152 4.45 7.26 -13.97
CA LEU A 152 5.56 7.76 -13.15
C LEU A 152 5.86 6.75 -12.05
N ASN A 153 7.02 6.11 -12.15
CA ASN A 153 7.53 5.12 -11.21
C ASN A 153 8.72 5.69 -10.43
N GLN A 154 9.08 5.08 -9.31
CA GLN A 154 10.18 5.52 -8.45
C GLN A 154 10.00 6.98 -7.96
N MET A 155 8.78 7.32 -7.60
CA MET A 155 8.45 8.65 -7.10
C MET A 155 8.96 8.92 -5.67
N GLY A 156 9.45 7.88 -4.99
CA GLY A 156 9.88 7.95 -3.61
C GLY A 156 8.72 7.81 -2.61
N GLN A 157 8.86 8.44 -1.44
CA GLN A 157 7.79 8.42 -0.44
C GLN A 157 6.53 9.13 -0.94
N PRO A 158 5.33 8.64 -0.60
CA PRO A 158 4.08 9.35 -0.90
C PRO A 158 4.12 10.79 -0.38
N ARG A 159 3.76 11.73 -1.24
CA ARG A 159 3.77 13.17 -0.96
C ARG A 159 2.35 13.72 -0.86
N PRO A 160 2.17 14.92 -0.30
CA PRO A 160 0.89 15.60 -0.36
C PRO A 160 0.37 15.70 -1.81
N PRO A 161 -0.94 15.58 -2.05
CA PRO A 161 -1.52 15.54 -3.41
C PRO A 161 -1.09 16.70 -4.32
N ARG A 162 -0.90 17.88 -3.77
CA ARG A 162 -0.44 19.07 -4.54
C ARG A 162 0.97 18.90 -5.10
N GLU A 163 1.86 18.27 -4.34
CA GLU A 163 3.25 18.04 -4.77
C GLU A 163 3.31 16.96 -5.85
N GLU A 164 2.54 15.87 -5.69
CA GLU A 164 2.44 14.82 -6.71
C GLU A 164 1.84 15.38 -8.02
N GLN A 165 0.79 16.18 -7.93
CA GLN A 165 0.20 16.85 -9.09
C GLN A 165 1.17 17.79 -9.79
N ALA A 166 1.99 18.55 -9.04
CA ALA A 166 3.01 19.41 -9.61
C ALA A 166 4.06 18.60 -10.39
N GLN A 167 4.48 17.45 -9.86
CA GLN A 167 5.42 16.55 -10.55
C GLN A 167 4.78 15.96 -11.83
N VAL A 168 3.55 15.50 -11.75
CA VAL A 168 2.80 15.03 -12.93
C VAL A 168 2.71 16.11 -14.01
N ALA A 169 2.40 17.35 -13.63
CA ALA A 169 2.30 18.49 -14.56
C ALA A 169 3.64 18.81 -15.25
N LEU A 170 4.78 18.61 -14.58
CA LEU A 170 6.11 18.75 -15.21
C LEU A 170 6.29 17.73 -16.33
N TRP A 171 5.97 16.46 -16.07
CA TRP A 171 6.06 15.41 -17.07
C TRP A 171 5.06 15.59 -18.21
N GLN A 172 3.83 16.02 -17.93
CA GLN A 172 2.84 16.34 -18.96
C GLN A 172 3.33 17.41 -19.92
N ARG A 173 3.91 18.50 -19.40
CA ARG A 173 4.51 19.57 -20.24
C ARG A 173 5.63 19.05 -21.12
N GLN A 174 6.54 18.23 -20.57
CA GLN A 174 7.65 17.65 -21.34
C GLN A 174 7.16 16.75 -22.49
N LEU A 175 6.09 16.01 -22.24
CA LEU A 175 5.56 15.00 -23.19
C LEU A 175 4.45 15.56 -24.11
N SER A 176 4.12 16.84 -24.01
CA SER A 176 3.02 17.46 -24.77
C SER A 176 3.23 17.45 -26.29
N SER A 177 4.48 17.36 -26.75
CA SER A 177 4.84 17.26 -28.17
C SER A 177 4.61 15.86 -28.78
N HIS A 178 4.32 14.84 -27.94
CA HIS A 178 4.18 13.45 -28.37
C HIS A 178 2.71 13.04 -28.53
N PRO A 179 2.16 12.99 -29.76
CA PRO A 179 0.73 12.74 -29.98
C PRO A 179 0.27 11.32 -29.57
N ALA A 180 1.19 10.38 -29.44
CA ALA A 180 0.88 9.04 -28.93
C ALA A 180 0.55 9.03 -27.44
N VAL A 181 1.07 9.99 -26.65
CA VAL A 181 0.85 10.09 -25.19
C VAL A 181 -0.55 10.61 -24.91
N ARG A 182 -1.36 9.80 -24.23
CA ARG A 182 -2.75 10.10 -23.88
C ARG A 182 -2.94 10.57 -22.46
N ALA A 183 -2.10 10.14 -21.53
CA ALA A 183 -2.12 10.56 -20.15
C ALA A 183 -0.77 10.31 -19.46
N VAL A 184 -0.52 11.05 -18.38
CA VAL A 184 0.59 10.82 -17.44
C VAL A 184 -0.02 10.61 -16.06
N LEU A 185 0.31 9.48 -15.43
CA LEU A 185 -0.28 9.04 -14.15
C LEU A 185 0.81 8.73 -13.13
N PRO A 186 0.63 9.12 -11.87
CA PRO A 186 1.47 8.62 -10.78
C PRO A 186 1.07 7.18 -10.46
N LEU A 187 1.93 6.22 -10.75
CA LEU A 187 1.70 4.82 -10.42
C LEU A 187 3.03 4.14 -10.10
N ASP A 188 3.41 4.21 -8.84
CA ASP A 188 4.67 3.67 -8.34
C ASP A 188 4.55 2.18 -7.99
N ALA A 189 5.52 1.38 -8.43
CA ALA A 189 5.59 -0.04 -8.14
C ALA A 189 5.92 -0.34 -6.66
N PHE A 190 6.48 0.63 -5.94
CA PHE A 190 6.92 0.49 -4.56
C PHE A 190 5.90 1.00 -3.55
N ALA A 191 5.09 2.00 -3.94
CA ALA A 191 4.10 2.62 -3.07
C ALA A 191 2.87 3.05 -3.88
N ARG A 192 1.86 2.16 -3.98
CA ARG A 192 0.62 2.45 -4.70
C ARG A 192 -0.60 2.08 -3.88
N CYS A 193 -1.70 2.81 -4.10
CA CYS A 193 -3.02 2.44 -3.59
C CYS A 193 -3.90 1.93 -4.73
N TRP A 194 -4.83 1.02 -4.41
CA TRP A 194 -5.78 0.47 -5.37
C TRP A 194 -6.67 1.53 -6.04
N VAL A 195 -6.89 2.67 -5.42
CA VAL A 195 -7.63 3.79 -6.03
C VAL A 195 -6.88 4.37 -7.24
N GLN A 196 -5.54 4.34 -7.24
CA GLN A 196 -4.73 4.75 -8.39
C GLN A 196 -4.85 3.77 -9.56
N GLU A 197 -5.10 2.49 -9.28
CA GLU A 197 -5.39 1.49 -10.31
C GLU A 197 -6.71 1.80 -11.02
N ILE A 198 -7.73 2.31 -10.31
CA ILE A 198 -8.99 2.73 -10.93
C ILE A 198 -8.76 3.92 -11.88
N ALA A 199 -7.87 4.86 -11.53
CA ALA A 199 -7.48 5.94 -12.44
C ALA A 199 -6.75 5.41 -13.69
N LEU A 200 -5.91 4.39 -13.54
CA LEU A 200 -5.28 3.71 -14.68
C LEU A 200 -6.33 3.10 -15.62
N PHE A 201 -7.31 2.34 -15.08
CA PHE A 201 -8.39 1.75 -15.89
C PHE A 201 -9.17 2.82 -16.66
N GLU A 202 -9.46 3.95 -16.01
CA GLU A 202 -10.18 5.05 -16.65
C GLU A 202 -9.36 5.70 -17.79
N ALA A 203 -8.06 5.89 -17.59
CA ALA A 203 -7.17 6.38 -18.64
C ALA A 203 -7.06 5.38 -19.83
N VAL A 204 -6.96 4.08 -19.52
CA VAL A 204 -6.98 3.02 -20.56
C VAL A 204 -8.31 3.07 -21.32
N ARG A 205 -9.46 3.20 -20.63
CA ARG A 205 -10.78 3.26 -21.26
C ARG A 205 -10.89 4.42 -22.27
N ARG A 206 -10.35 5.58 -21.91
CA ARG A 206 -10.32 6.75 -22.82
C ARG A 206 -9.41 6.54 -24.02
N ALA A 207 -8.33 5.80 -23.86
CA ALA A 207 -7.36 5.52 -24.92
C ALA A 207 -7.82 4.41 -25.89
N LEU A 208 -8.78 3.56 -25.48
CA LEU A 208 -9.28 2.45 -26.29
C LEU A 208 -10.31 2.90 -27.33
N PRO A 209 -10.38 2.21 -28.49
CA PRO A 209 -11.46 2.37 -29.45
C PRO A 209 -12.82 1.98 -28.83
N ASP A 210 -13.91 2.55 -29.35
CA ASP A 210 -15.27 2.44 -28.78
C ASP A 210 -15.70 0.98 -28.56
N GLY A 211 -15.38 0.07 -29.47
CA GLY A 211 -15.73 -1.35 -29.36
C GLY A 211 -15.13 -2.08 -28.17
N LYS A 212 -14.03 -1.56 -27.58
CA LYS A 212 -13.36 -2.15 -26.41
C LYS A 212 -13.68 -1.43 -25.08
N ARG A 213 -14.35 -0.28 -25.11
CA ARG A 213 -14.65 0.50 -23.91
C ARG A 213 -15.64 -0.18 -22.96
N LEU A 214 -16.72 -0.78 -23.52
CA LEU A 214 -17.70 -1.48 -22.69
C LEU A 214 -17.11 -2.76 -22.05
N PRO A 215 -16.39 -3.64 -22.76
CA PRO A 215 -15.65 -4.74 -22.14
C PRO A 215 -14.71 -4.28 -21.01
N LEU A 216 -13.94 -3.20 -21.24
CA LEU A 216 -13.07 -2.66 -20.18
C LEU A 216 -13.87 -2.13 -18.98
N SER A 217 -15.03 -1.51 -19.19
CA SER A 217 -15.87 -1.06 -18.08
C SER A 217 -16.37 -2.24 -17.23
N ARG A 218 -16.68 -3.40 -17.83
CA ARG A 218 -17.01 -4.63 -17.09
C ARG A 218 -15.82 -5.15 -16.28
N LEU A 219 -14.62 -5.15 -16.88
CA LEU A 219 -13.37 -5.53 -16.20
C LEU A 219 -13.02 -4.57 -15.05
N GLN A 220 -13.21 -3.26 -15.26
CA GLN A 220 -13.03 -2.25 -14.21
C GLN A 220 -14.00 -2.43 -13.05
N ALA A 221 -15.27 -2.76 -13.35
CA ALA A 221 -16.27 -3.04 -12.32
C ALA A 221 -15.87 -4.27 -11.49
N ALA A 222 -15.47 -5.37 -12.13
CA ALA A 222 -15.00 -6.57 -11.45
C ALA A 222 -13.72 -6.30 -10.63
N TRP A 223 -12.80 -5.48 -11.15
CA TRP A 223 -11.60 -5.07 -10.40
C TRP A 223 -11.96 -4.26 -9.16
N ARG A 224 -12.86 -3.28 -9.29
CA ARG A 224 -13.35 -2.47 -8.18
C ARG A 224 -14.04 -3.33 -7.12
N GLU A 225 -14.92 -4.23 -7.53
CA GLU A 225 -15.61 -5.15 -6.63
C GLU A 225 -14.61 -5.98 -5.82
N ARG A 226 -13.59 -6.53 -6.46
CA ARG A 226 -12.53 -7.28 -5.78
C ARG A 226 -11.78 -6.42 -4.76
N ARG A 227 -11.45 -5.16 -5.09
CA ARG A 227 -10.75 -4.24 -4.18
C ARG A 227 -11.65 -3.78 -3.03
N GLU A 228 -12.91 -3.50 -3.30
CA GLU A 228 -13.90 -3.15 -2.27
C GLU A 228 -14.17 -4.34 -1.32
N ALA A 229 -14.21 -5.56 -1.82
CA ALA A 229 -14.31 -6.75 -0.98
C ALA A 229 -13.10 -6.89 -0.05
N THR A 230 -11.87 -6.64 -0.55
CA THR A 230 -10.66 -6.62 0.27
C THR A 230 -10.71 -5.52 1.33
N LEU A 231 -11.18 -4.32 0.98
CA LEU A 231 -11.40 -3.23 1.93
C LEU A 231 -12.40 -3.63 3.03
N ALA A 232 -13.56 -4.17 2.64
CA ALA A 232 -14.60 -4.59 3.58
C ALA A 232 -14.07 -5.66 4.56
N GLN A 233 -13.38 -6.69 4.06
CA GLN A 233 -12.75 -7.72 4.89
C GLN A 233 -11.69 -7.14 5.82
N SER A 234 -10.89 -6.18 5.35
CA SER A 234 -9.90 -5.47 6.16
C SER A 234 -10.57 -4.69 7.29
N MET A 235 -11.65 -3.97 6.99
CA MET A 235 -12.40 -3.21 8.02
C MET A 235 -13.06 -4.15 9.03
N GLN A 236 -13.56 -5.30 8.60
CA GLN A 236 -14.09 -6.32 9.50
C GLN A 236 -13.04 -6.83 10.49
N VAL A 237 -11.80 -7.11 10.03
CA VAL A 237 -10.70 -7.54 10.89
C VAL A 237 -10.36 -6.46 11.92
N LEU A 238 -10.25 -5.21 11.47
CA LEU A 238 -9.92 -4.07 12.33
C LEU A 238 -11.04 -3.76 13.34
N ALA A 239 -12.30 -3.81 12.90
CA ALA A 239 -13.46 -3.60 13.74
C ALA A 239 -13.58 -4.66 14.85
N ARG A 240 -13.37 -5.94 14.52
CA ARG A 240 -13.36 -7.03 15.51
C ARG A 240 -12.27 -6.84 16.56
N ARG A 241 -11.08 -6.41 16.14
CA ARG A 241 -9.97 -6.10 17.04
C ARG A 241 -10.32 -4.95 17.98
N LEU A 242 -10.83 -3.84 17.46
CA LEU A 242 -11.22 -2.68 18.25
C LEU A 242 -12.39 -2.99 19.19
N ALA A 243 -13.38 -3.75 18.74
CA ALA A 243 -14.51 -4.18 19.55
C ALA A 243 -14.07 -5.04 20.72
N ARG A 244 -13.16 -6.00 20.48
CA ARG A 244 -12.58 -6.81 21.55
C ARG A 244 -11.85 -5.95 22.56
N ALA A 245 -10.99 -5.04 22.12
CA ALA A 245 -10.31 -4.10 23.01
C ALA A 245 -11.30 -3.25 23.81
N ALA A 246 -12.37 -2.76 23.19
CA ALA A 246 -13.36 -1.90 23.82
C ALA A 246 -14.15 -2.59 24.94
N VAL A 247 -14.51 -3.87 24.77
CA VAL A 247 -15.25 -4.64 25.78
C VAL A 247 -14.35 -5.37 26.77
N ASP A 248 -13.03 -5.44 26.51
CA ASP A 248 -12.09 -6.18 27.34
C ASP A 248 -11.98 -5.60 28.74
N ARG A 249 -12.14 -6.45 29.74
CA ARG A 249 -12.09 -6.10 31.17
C ARG A 249 -11.28 -7.15 31.92
N VAL A 250 -10.51 -6.69 32.89
CA VAL A 250 -9.79 -7.58 33.81
C VAL A 250 -10.19 -7.24 35.23
N PRO A 251 -10.72 -8.20 35.98
CA PRO A 251 -10.99 -7.98 37.42
C PRO A 251 -9.68 -7.75 38.16
N VAL A 252 -9.69 -6.75 39.06
CA VAL A 252 -8.61 -6.52 40.00
C VAL A 252 -8.81 -7.51 41.14
N ALA A 253 -8.19 -8.68 41.05
CA ALA A 253 -8.45 -9.77 41.96
C ALA A 253 -7.68 -9.65 43.28
N GLY A 254 -8.30 -10.17 44.37
CA GLY A 254 -7.60 -10.63 45.54
C GLY A 254 -6.68 -11.83 45.29
N ASP A 255 -5.99 -12.32 46.27
CA ASP A 255 -4.78 -13.15 46.31
C ASP A 255 -4.64 -14.39 45.38
N GLY A 256 -5.68 -14.85 44.70
CA GLY A 256 -5.63 -16.07 43.85
C GLY A 256 -5.00 -15.90 42.45
N LEU A 257 -4.84 -14.69 41.95
CA LEU A 257 -4.29 -14.42 40.59
C LEU A 257 -2.76 -14.19 40.64
N ARG A 258 -2.16 -14.05 41.82
CA ARG A 258 -0.72 -13.73 41.99
C ARG A 258 0.22 -14.76 41.34
N GLY A 259 -0.14 -16.04 41.33
CA GLY A 259 0.69 -17.10 40.76
C GLY A 259 0.78 -16.99 39.21
N ARG A 260 -0.39 -16.88 38.54
CA ARG A 260 -0.45 -16.79 37.07
C ARG A 260 0.14 -15.50 36.51
N LEU A 261 0.16 -14.43 37.31
CA LEU A 261 0.67 -13.13 36.93
C LEU A 261 2.19 -13.01 37.09
N ARG A 262 2.78 -13.80 37.96
CA ARG A 262 4.24 -13.94 38.11
C ARG A 262 4.83 -14.56 36.85
N ASP A 263 4.20 -15.62 36.30
CA ASP A 263 4.63 -16.30 35.09
C ASP A 263 4.48 -15.37 33.86
N LEU A 264 3.47 -14.48 33.83
CA LEU A 264 3.26 -13.51 32.75
C LEU A 264 4.27 -12.34 32.83
N GLY A 265 4.60 -11.89 34.03
CA GLY A 265 5.62 -10.84 34.29
C GLY A 265 7.02 -11.29 33.83
N ASP A 266 7.37 -12.53 34.13
CA ASP A 266 8.64 -13.14 33.70
C ASP A 266 8.69 -13.32 32.17
N ALA A 267 7.58 -13.68 31.53
CA ALA A 267 7.46 -13.80 30.08
C ALA A 267 7.55 -12.44 29.35
N LEU A 268 7.17 -11.35 30.01
CA LEU A 268 7.22 -9.97 29.46
C LEU A 268 8.53 -9.24 29.80
N GLY A 269 9.48 -9.89 30.44
CA GLY A 269 10.79 -9.31 30.78
C GLY A 269 10.72 -8.12 31.73
N LEU A 270 9.67 -8.05 32.58
CA LEU A 270 9.59 -7.04 33.62
C LEU A 270 10.63 -7.34 34.72
N PRO A 271 11.41 -6.34 35.16
CA PRO A 271 12.47 -6.58 36.15
C PRO A 271 11.88 -7.20 37.45
N GLY A 272 12.30 -8.42 37.75
CA GLY A 272 11.92 -9.12 38.95
C GLY A 272 12.45 -8.39 40.19
N GLY A 273 11.56 -7.81 40.97
CA GLY A 273 11.95 -7.14 42.20
C GLY A 273 10.92 -6.18 42.79
N SER A 274 9.92 -5.75 42.05
CA SER A 274 8.80 -4.95 42.56
C SER A 274 7.56 -5.82 42.60
N GLU A 275 6.95 -6.01 43.79
CA GLU A 275 5.63 -6.63 43.92
C GLU A 275 4.63 -5.83 43.08
N ALA A 276 4.34 -6.29 41.85
CA ALA A 276 3.35 -5.65 41.01
C ALA A 276 2.01 -5.64 41.76
N THR A 277 1.42 -4.48 41.88
CA THR A 277 0.09 -4.38 42.49
C THR A 277 -0.93 -5.15 41.68
N PRO A 278 -2.01 -5.70 42.25
CA PRO A 278 -3.07 -6.41 41.49
C PRO A 278 -3.61 -5.59 40.30
N LYS A 279 -3.61 -4.26 40.42
CA LYS A 279 -3.98 -3.35 39.33
C LYS A 279 -2.95 -3.35 38.22
N GLN A 280 -1.67 -3.27 38.50
CA GLN A 280 -0.60 -3.32 37.48
C GLN A 280 -0.62 -4.66 36.73
N ALA A 281 -0.85 -5.75 37.41
CA ALA A 281 -0.98 -7.06 36.86
C ALA A 281 -2.20 -7.18 35.91
N ALA A 282 -3.36 -6.61 36.30
CA ALA A 282 -4.54 -6.53 35.44
C ALA A 282 -4.28 -5.68 34.17
N MET A 283 -3.56 -4.57 34.30
CA MET A 283 -3.14 -3.71 33.21
C MET A 283 -2.20 -4.46 32.22
N ALA A 284 -1.22 -5.20 32.73
CA ALA A 284 -0.31 -6.01 31.93
C ALA A 284 -1.06 -7.11 31.15
N ALA A 285 -2.04 -7.75 31.77
CA ALA A 285 -2.87 -8.75 31.11
C ALA A 285 -3.71 -8.17 29.97
N LEU A 286 -4.30 -6.98 30.13
CA LEU A 286 -5.00 -6.25 29.06
C LEU A 286 -4.04 -5.91 27.92
N ALA A 287 -2.87 -5.40 28.22
CA ALA A 287 -1.87 -5.04 27.23
C ALA A 287 -1.39 -6.25 26.42
N ALA A 288 -1.14 -7.39 27.06
CA ALA A 288 -0.73 -8.62 26.39
C ALA A 288 -1.80 -9.16 25.43
N ARG A 289 -3.09 -9.08 25.81
CA ARG A 289 -4.19 -9.49 24.92
C ARG A 289 -4.35 -8.55 23.74
N LEU A 290 -4.27 -7.24 23.96
CA LEU A 290 -4.31 -6.25 22.90
C LEU A 290 -3.16 -6.46 21.91
N ASP A 291 -1.95 -6.74 22.39
CA ASP A 291 -0.80 -7.04 21.55
C ASP A 291 -1.04 -8.28 20.68
N ALA A 292 -1.51 -9.38 21.28
CA ALA A 292 -1.83 -10.59 20.52
C ALA A 292 -2.89 -10.33 19.44
N ASP A 293 -3.92 -9.54 19.75
CA ASP A 293 -4.97 -9.15 18.78
C ASP A 293 -4.42 -8.25 17.67
N ILE A 294 -3.51 -7.33 17.97
CA ILE A 294 -2.86 -6.48 16.96
C ILE A 294 -2.03 -7.33 16.01
N ARG A 295 -1.21 -8.25 16.52
CA ARG A 295 -0.39 -9.16 15.69
C ARG A 295 -1.25 -9.99 14.77
N SER A 296 -2.21 -10.71 15.34
CA SER A 296 -3.12 -11.58 14.57
C SER A 296 -3.91 -10.80 13.52
N GLY A 297 -4.42 -9.61 13.88
CA GLY A 297 -5.13 -8.74 12.96
C GLY A 297 -4.23 -8.22 11.83
N THR A 298 -3.00 -7.85 12.13
CA THR A 298 -2.03 -7.38 11.14
C THR A 298 -1.62 -8.50 10.18
N ASP A 299 -1.36 -9.71 10.68
CA ASP A 299 -1.09 -10.88 9.84
C ASP A 299 -2.25 -11.17 8.88
N THR A 300 -3.48 -11.05 9.38
CA THR A 300 -4.67 -11.24 8.56
C THR A 300 -4.78 -10.16 7.48
N LEU A 301 -4.51 -8.88 7.79
CA LEU A 301 -4.49 -7.79 6.81
C LEU A 301 -3.46 -8.05 5.71
N ILE A 302 -2.24 -8.43 6.08
CA ILE A 302 -1.16 -8.75 5.14
C ILE A 302 -1.61 -9.88 4.19
N ALA A 303 -2.20 -10.94 4.74
CA ALA A 303 -2.70 -12.06 3.94
C ALA A 303 -3.85 -11.66 3.00
N LEU A 304 -4.81 -10.84 3.46
CA LEU A 304 -5.92 -10.32 2.64
C LEU A 304 -5.43 -9.51 1.44
N HIS A 305 -4.32 -8.81 1.58
CA HIS A 305 -3.71 -8.05 0.50
C HIS A 305 -2.75 -8.89 -0.38
N GLY A 306 -2.72 -10.21 -0.18
CA GLY A 306 -1.89 -11.13 -0.95
C GLY A 306 -0.39 -10.95 -0.70
N LEU A 307 -0.01 -10.35 0.41
CA LEU A 307 1.37 -10.15 0.82
C LEU A 307 1.83 -11.32 1.69
N GLY A 308 3.05 -11.81 1.47
CA GLY A 308 3.63 -12.91 2.24
C GLY A 308 5.15 -12.93 2.09
N GLY A 309 5.86 -13.79 2.84
CA GLY A 309 7.32 -13.90 2.81
C GLY A 309 8.01 -12.57 3.19
N HIS A 310 8.96 -12.13 2.38
CA HIS A 310 9.69 -10.88 2.63
C HIS A 310 8.81 -9.63 2.77
N ALA A 311 7.72 -9.55 2.02
CA ALA A 311 6.81 -8.43 2.09
C ALA A 311 6.14 -8.33 3.47
N ARG A 312 5.80 -9.46 4.08
CA ARG A 312 5.23 -9.52 5.43
C ARG A 312 6.20 -8.99 6.48
N ASP A 313 7.45 -9.47 6.46
CA ASP A 313 8.46 -9.05 7.42
C ASP A 313 8.76 -7.55 7.29
N GLU A 314 8.88 -7.04 6.08
CA GLU A 314 9.11 -5.63 5.81
C GLU A 314 7.96 -4.74 6.30
N ILE A 315 6.70 -5.15 6.08
CA ILE A 315 5.52 -4.39 6.57
C ILE A 315 5.46 -4.39 8.10
N LEU A 316 5.73 -5.52 8.74
CA LEU A 316 5.75 -5.59 10.20
C LEU A 316 6.83 -4.68 10.79
N GLY A 317 8.01 -4.63 10.20
CA GLY A 317 9.08 -3.71 10.59
C GLY A 317 8.65 -2.24 10.46
N ARG A 318 8.01 -1.87 9.37
CA ARG A 318 7.48 -0.51 9.14
C ARG A 318 6.40 -0.13 10.16
N LEU A 319 5.43 -1.01 10.38
CA LEU A 319 4.37 -0.77 11.37
C LEU A 319 4.94 -0.53 12.77
N ALA A 320 5.97 -1.28 13.13
CA ALA A 320 6.65 -1.12 14.41
C ALA A 320 7.38 0.22 14.54
N GLY A 321 8.10 0.64 13.50
CA GLY A 321 8.77 1.93 13.46
C GLY A 321 7.81 3.10 13.66
N HIS A 322 6.60 3.00 13.08
CA HIS A 322 5.57 4.00 13.20
C HIS A 322 5.13 4.25 14.65
N TYR A 323 4.93 3.18 15.43
CA TYR A 323 4.59 3.32 16.84
C TYR A 323 5.72 3.99 17.66
N ALA A 324 6.98 3.70 17.30
CA ALA A 324 8.14 4.32 17.95
C ALA A 324 8.27 5.83 17.66
N VAL A 325 7.92 6.28 16.45
CA VAL A 325 7.99 7.69 16.05
C VAL A 325 6.89 8.54 16.72
N SER A 326 5.68 7.98 16.89
CA SER A 326 4.60 8.67 17.61
C SER A 326 4.98 9.04 19.06
N GLU A 327 5.89 8.27 19.66
CA GLU A 327 6.41 8.55 21.00
C GLU A 327 7.37 9.76 21.02
N ARG A 328 8.18 9.96 20.00
CA ARG A 328 9.15 11.06 19.93
C ARG A 328 8.51 12.44 19.79
N LEU A 329 7.33 12.55 19.20
CA LEU A 329 6.61 13.82 19.08
C LEU A 329 6.01 14.33 20.39
N SER A 330 5.95 13.48 21.43
CA SER A 330 5.50 13.85 22.77
C SER A 330 6.63 14.18 23.76
N GLU A 331 7.88 14.24 23.30
CA GLU A 331 9.10 14.37 24.14
C GLU A 331 9.17 15.63 25.04
N GLY A 332 8.32 16.62 24.89
CA GLY A 332 8.29 17.78 25.79
C GLY A 332 7.96 17.46 27.26
N LYS A 333 7.55 16.21 27.59
CA LYS A 333 7.20 15.76 28.94
C LYS A 333 7.80 14.42 29.38
N ALA A 334 8.57 13.77 28.49
CA ALA A 334 9.08 12.40 28.70
C ALA A 334 10.41 12.28 29.42
N ALA A 335 11.06 13.40 29.80
CA ALA A 335 12.36 13.39 30.48
C ALA A 335 12.36 12.76 31.89
N LEU A 336 11.19 12.40 32.43
CA LEU A 336 11.05 11.79 33.76
C LEU A 336 10.86 10.26 33.76
N LEU A 337 10.78 9.60 32.57
CA LEU A 337 10.40 8.19 32.43
C LEU A 337 11.38 7.32 31.63
N GLY A 338 12.67 7.69 31.61
CA GLY A 338 13.74 7.08 30.79
C GLY A 338 14.01 5.56 30.90
N GLY A 339 13.23 4.82 31.69
CA GLY A 339 13.47 3.39 31.90
C GLY A 339 12.71 2.43 30.97
N ALA A 340 11.53 2.82 30.49
CA ALA A 340 10.67 1.93 29.66
C ALA A 340 11.04 1.95 28.16
N VAL A 341 11.56 3.08 27.67
CA VAL A 341 11.96 3.27 26.24
C VAL A 341 13.19 2.44 25.88
N THR A 342 14.13 2.27 26.82
CA THR A 342 15.33 1.44 26.61
C THR A 342 15.03 -0.04 26.45
N GLY A 343 13.97 -0.57 27.07
CA GLY A 343 13.56 -1.97 26.95
C GLY A 343 12.99 -2.32 25.56
N ALA A 344 12.17 -1.46 24.99
CA ALA A 344 11.56 -1.65 23.67
C ALA A 344 12.62 -1.62 22.52
N LEU A 345 13.58 -0.68 22.63
CA LEU A 345 14.69 -0.58 21.67
C LEU A 345 15.72 -1.72 21.82
N ALA A 346 15.89 -2.26 23.02
CA ALA A 346 16.75 -3.42 23.25
C ALA A 346 16.13 -4.69 22.69
N GLY A 347 14.81 -4.89 22.78
CA GLY A 347 14.08 -5.99 22.18
C GLY A 347 14.19 -5.99 20.65
N LEU A 348 14.09 -4.81 20.02
CA LEU A 348 14.26 -4.64 18.57
C LEU A 348 15.66 -5.06 18.09
N LYS A 349 16.71 -4.60 18.79
CA LYS A 349 18.08 -4.96 18.45
C LYS A 349 18.35 -6.46 18.61
N ALA A 350 17.76 -7.09 19.62
CA ALA A 350 17.88 -8.52 19.85
C ALA A 350 17.16 -9.33 18.75
N ASP A 351 15.99 -8.91 18.27
CA ASP A 351 15.23 -9.58 17.22
C ASP A 351 15.94 -9.51 15.87
N ILE A 352 16.53 -8.35 15.53
CA ILE A 352 17.35 -8.18 14.31
C ILE A 352 18.62 -9.03 14.41
N ALA A 353 19.26 -9.12 15.58
CA ALA A 353 20.49 -9.88 15.78
C ALA A 353 20.26 -11.41 15.73
N THR A 354 19.06 -11.89 16.02
CA THR A 354 18.69 -13.32 15.99
C THR A 354 18.07 -13.76 14.65
N GLY A 355 18.09 -12.90 13.62
CA GLY A 355 17.59 -13.22 12.28
C GLY A 355 16.08 -13.32 12.16
N GLY A 356 15.32 -12.61 13.01
CA GLY A 356 13.86 -12.51 12.90
C GLY A 356 13.09 -13.76 13.35
N LEU A 357 13.72 -14.68 14.04
CA LEU A 357 13.09 -15.93 14.47
C LEU A 357 12.00 -15.77 15.53
N THR A 358 11.94 -14.61 16.19
CA THR A 358 10.92 -14.29 17.18
C THR A 358 9.74 -13.48 16.61
N LEU A 359 9.69 -13.31 15.27
CA LEU A 359 8.56 -12.73 14.51
C LEU A 359 8.11 -11.33 14.99
N GLY A 360 9.05 -10.46 15.35
CA GLY A 360 8.72 -9.06 15.69
C GLY A 360 7.86 -8.90 16.95
N GLY A 361 7.78 -9.94 17.78
CA GLY A 361 6.94 -9.95 18.96
C GLY A 361 7.23 -8.83 19.96
N GLY A 362 8.48 -8.55 20.22
CA GLY A 362 8.89 -7.46 21.11
C GLY A 362 8.59 -6.06 20.57
N LEU A 363 8.49 -5.93 19.26
CA LEU A 363 8.36 -4.67 18.54
C LEU A 363 6.93 -4.12 18.53
N LEU A 364 5.93 -4.99 18.34
CA LEU A 364 4.51 -4.57 18.34
C LEU A 364 4.05 -4.24 19.78
N VAL A 365 4.50 -5.00 20.77
CA VAL A 365 4.21 -4.70 22.20
C VAL A 365 4.89 -3.39 22.61
N GLY A 366 6.18 -3.24 22.32
CA GLY A 366 6.92 -2.02 22.63
C GLY A 366 6.35 -0.80 21.92
N GLY A 367 5.87 -0.95 20.67
CA GLY A 367 5.27 0.13 19.89
C GLY A 367 3.94 0.62 20.43
N VAL A 368 2.99 -0.26 20.69
CA VAL A 368 1.67 0.14 21.23
C VAL A 368 1.79 0.60 22.69
N LEU A 369 2.53 -0.13 23.51
CA LEU A 369 2.77 0.25 24.90
C LEU A 369 3.67 1.48 25.00
N GLY A 370 4.63 1.64 24.08
CA GLY A 370 5.52 2.80 24.00
C GLY A 370 4.78 4.05 23.52
N ALA A 371 3.92 3.97 22.50
CA ALA A 371 3.12 5.10 22.03
C ALA A 371 2.14 5.62 23.09
N LEU A 372 1.67 4.74 23.96
CA LEU A 372 0.84 5.12 25.11
C LEU A 372 1.67 5.68 26.26
N GLY A 373 3.00 5.44 26.29
CA GLY A 373 3.93 5.82 27.33
C GLY A 373 3.54 5.28 28.73
N ALA A 374 4.46 5.20 29.67
CA ALA A 374 4.12 4.77 31.04
C ALA A 374 3.08 5.68 31.73
N ALA A 375 3.10 6.98 31.40
CA ALA A 375 2.10 7.96 31.90
C ALA A 375 0.77 7.84 31.12
N GLY A 376 0.80 7.51 29.83
CA GLY A 376 -0.39 7.24 29.01
C GLY A 376 -1.05 5.92 29.41
N LEU A 377 -0.26 4.89 29.68
CA LEU A 377 -0.76 3.64 30.25
C LEU A 377 -1.44 3.88 31.61
N ALA A 378 -0.83 4.64 32.51
CA ALA A 378 -1.44 4.95 33.80
C ALA A 378 -2.77 5.73 33.69
N ARG A 379 -2.94 6.55 32.64
CA ARG A 379 -4.18 7.29 32.30
C ARG A 379 -5.11 6.54 31.36
N GLY A 380 -4.58 5.62 30.58
CA GLY A 380 -5.30 4.87 29.56
C GLY A 380 -6.23 3.78 30.09
N TYR A 381 -6.17 3.49 31.39
CA TYR A 381 -7.01 2.50 32.05
C TYR A 381 -8.08 3.16 32.90
N ASN A 382 -9.31 2.71 32.77
CA ASN A 382 -10.41 3.11 33.63
C ASN A 382 -10.65 2.02 34.69
N VAL A 383 -10.78 2.46 35.97
CA VAL A 383 -11.18 1.57 37.06
C VAL A 383 -12.70 1.62 37.15
N ILE A 384 -13.34 0.55 36.75
CA ILE A 384 -14.78 0.39 36.81
C ILE A 384 -15.11 -0.21 38.18
N ARG A 385 -15.76 0.56 39.03
CA ARG A 385 -16.22 0.09 40.35
C ARG A 385 -17.65 -0.43 40.23
N GLY A 386 -17.79 -1.74 40.30
CA GLY A 386 -19.10 -2.40 40.44
C GLY A 386 -19.42 -2.66 41.90
N THR A 387 -20.66 -3.09 42.19
CA THR A 387 -21.13 -3.43 43.55
C THR A 387 -20.37 -4.59 44.18
N GLU A 388 -19.68 -5.44 43.36
CA GLU A 388 -18.97 -6.63 43.87
C GLU A 388 -17.51 -6.75 43.39
N ARG A 389 -17.08 -6.09 42.32
CA ARG A 389 -15.72 -6.25 41.78
C ARG A 389 -15.21 -4.95 41.14
N THR A 390 -13.94 -4.69 41.36
CA THR A 390 -13.20 -3.64 40.65
C THR A 390 -12.59 -4.23 39.41
N GLU A 391 -12.80 -3.63 38.24
CA GLU A 391 -12.26 -4.06 36.95
C GLU A 391 -11.43 -2.96 36.31
N VAL A 392 -10.50 -3.34 35.43
CA VAL A 392 -9.69 -2.42 34.61
C VAL A 392 -10.05 -2.64 33.15
N GLY A 393 -10.27 -1.57 32.42
CA GLY A 393 -10.53 -1.57 31.00
C GLY A 393 -9.92 -0.35 30.31
N TRP A 394 -9.92 -0.31 28.99
CA TRP A 394 -9.36 0.80 28.21
C TRP A 394 -10.21 2.06 28.29
N THR A 395 -9.58 3.24 28.29
CA THR A 395 -10.28 4.53 28.17
C THR A 395 -10.72 4.81 26.74
N GLU A 396 -11.59 5.79 26.53
CA GLU A 396 -12.03 6.21 25.19
C GLU A 396 -10.88 6.81 24.39
N GLU A 397 -9.99 7.55 25.03
CA GLU A 397 -8.82 8.15 24.39
C GLU A 397 -7.89 7.07 23.81
N VAL A 398 -7.72 5.95 24.53
CA VAL A 398 -6.94 4.81 24.03
C VAL A 398 -7.64 4.15 22.84
N LEU A 399 -8.96 3.97 22.91
CA LEU A 399 -9.75 3.39 21.83
C LEU A 399 -9.72 4.27 20.57
N ASP A 400 -9.76 5.59 20.71
CA ASP A 400 -9.59 6.53 19.61
C ASP A 400 -8.19 6.45 19.00
N GLY A 401 -7.16 6.35 19.83
CA GLY A 401 -5.77 6.11 19.38
C GLY A 401 -5.60 4.79 18.66
N LEU A 402 -6.26 3.72 19.14
CA LEU A 402 -6.27 2.42 18.46
C LEU A 402 -7.01 2.46 17.12
N ALA A 403 -8.09 3.24 17.00
CA ALA A 403 -8.79 3.44 15.74
C ALA A 403 -7.91 4.18 14.73
N ALA A 404 -7.19 5.23 15.16
CA ALA A 404 -6.22 5.93 14.31
C ALA A 404 -5.10 4.98 13.83
N SER A 405 -4.51 4.22 14.74
CA SER A 405 -3.47 3.23 14.43
C SER A 405 -3.99 2.13 13.48
N ALA A 406 -5.26 1.72 13.63
CA ALA A 406 -5.89 0.74 12.76
C ALA A 406 -5.99 1.23 11.31
N LEU A 407 -6.43 2.49 11.10
CA LEU A 407 -6.52 3.08 9.76
C LEU A 407 -5.13 3.29 9.14
N LEU A 408 -4.15 3.72 9.92
CA LEU A 408 -2.77 3.87 9.44
C LEU A 408 -2.15 2.50 9.07
N ALA A 409 -2.40 1.46 9.84
CA ALA A 409 -1.97 0.10 9.52
C ALA A 409 -2.61 -0.39 8.21
N TYR A 410 -3.90 -0.12 7.99
CA TYR A 410 -4.55 -0.42 6.71
C TYR A 410 -3.88 0.35 5.56
N LEU A 411 -3.64 1.65 5.72
CA LEU A 411 -2.99 2.45 4.67
C LEU A 411 -1.59 1.90 4.33
N ALA A 412 -0.79 1.53 5.33
CA ALA A 412 0.53 0.94 5.10
C ALA A 412 0.45 -0.35 4.29
N VAL A 413 -0.46 -1.25 4.64
CA VAL A 413 -0.64 -2.52 3.93
C VAL A 413 -1.23 -2.30 2.53
N ALA A 414 -2.24 -1.43 2.40
CA ALA A 414 -2.91 -1.14 1.14
C ALA A 414 -2.02 -0.40 0.13
N HIS A 415 -0.99 0.31 0.58
CA HIS A 415 -0.03 1.02 -0.27
C HIS A 415 1.25 0.23 -0.53
N PHE A 416 1.38 -0.97 0.01
CA PHE A 416 2.59 -1.75 -0.18
C PHE A 416 2.69 -2.27 -1.62
N GLY A 417 3.67 -1.75 -2.36
CA GLY A 417 4.08 -2.27 -3.66
C GLY A 417 5.14 -3.36 -3.50
N ARG A 418 5.12 -4.38 -4.38
CA ARG A 418 6.07 -5.50 -4.35
C ARG A 418 7.45 -5.13 -4.93
N GLY A 419 7.83 -3.84 -4.85
CA GLY A 419 9.13 -3.36 -5.27
C GLY A 419 10.26 -3.77 -4.32
N ARG A 420 11.47 -3.92 -4.85
CA ARG A 420 12.68 -3.96 -4.02
C ARG A 420 13.16 -2.54 -3.81
N GLY A 421 13.17 -2.08 -2.59
CA GLY A 421 13.80 -0.85 -2.15
C GLY A 421 14.00 -0.91 -0.65
N GLU A 422 15.17 -0.52 -0.15
CA GLU A 422 15.35 -0.26 1.27
C GLU A 422 14.57 1.00 1.61
N TRP A 423 13.41 0.83 2.23
CA TRP A 423 12.74 1.94 2.90
C TRP A 423 13.44 2.15 4.24
N THR A 424 14.34 3.09 4.30
CA THR A 424 15.12 3.39 5.50
C THR A 424 14.57 4.57 6.30
N GLU A 425 13.51 5.27 5.84
CA GLU A 425 12.99 6.48 6.50
C GLU A 425 11.49 6.41 6.79
N SER A 426 11.04 7.19 7.77
CA SER A 426 9.73 7.23 8.44
C SER A 426 8.54 6.76 7.58
N GLU A 427 7.85 5.77 8.05
CA GLU A 427 7.03 4.85 7.26
C GLU A 427 5.61 5.31 7.02
N HIS A 428 5.18 6.37 7.70
CA HIS A 428 3.94 7.05 7.42
C HIS A 428 4.20 8.52 7.14
N PRO A 429 3.94 8.96 5.91
CA PRO A 429 3.99 10.37 5.61
C PRO A 429 3.14 11.17 6.59
N ALA A 430 3.64 12.28 7.09
CA ALA A 430 2.94 13.09 8.08
C ALA A 430 1.51 13.47 7.63
N HIS A 431 1.31 13.68 6.33
CA HIS A 431 0.00 13.98 5.75
C HIS A 431 -1.01 12.82 5.83
N TRP A 432 -0.56 11.54 5.96
CA TRP A 432 -1.48 10.42 6.22
C TRP A 432 -2.00 10.49 7.65
N GLN A 433 -1.11 10.76 8.62
CA GLN A 433 -1.51 10.94 10.01
C GLN A 433 -2.50 12.08 10.16
N GLU A 434 -2.20 13.23 9.53
CA GLU A 434 -3.08 14.40 9.51
C GLU A 434 -4.45 14.07 8.90
N ALA A 435 -4.48 13.39 7.75
CA ALA A 435 -5.72 12.99 7.10
C ALA A 435 -6.56 12.04 7.97
N VAL A 436 -5.92 11.04 8.61
CA VAL A 436 -6.60 10.10 9.51
C VAL A 436 -7.11 10.82 10.75
N GLN A 437 -6.29 11.64 11.40
CA GLN A 437 -6.69 12.39 12.61
C GLN A 437 -7.85 13.33 12.30
N THR A 438 -7.81 14.05 11.19
CA THR A 438 -8.87 14.96 10.77
C THR A 438 -10.18 14.21 10.56
N VAL A 439 -10.16 13.09 9.83
CA VAL A 439 -11.37 12.28 9.59
C VAL A 439 -11.92 11.71 10.89
N LEU A 440 -11.08 11.17 11.77
CA LEU A 440 -11.55 10.63 13.06
C LEU A 440 -12.09 11.73 13.98
N GLN A 441 -11.53 12.94 13.95
CA GLN A 441 -12.04 14.08 14.69
C GLN A 441 -13.45 14.49 14.21
N GLU A 442 -13.68 14.52 12.88
CA GLU A 442 -15.01 14.77 12.30
C GLU A 442 -16.04 13.71 12.70
N ARG A 443 -15.58 12.48 12.95
CA ARG A 443 -16.41 11.34 13.32
C ARG A 443 -16.43 11.06 14.83
N ARG A 444 -15.82 11.93 15.62
CA ARG A 444 -15.64 11.73 17.06
C ARG A 444 -16.95 11.47 17.81
N ALA A 445 -18.02 12.20 17.47
CA ALA A 445 -19.31 12.01 18.13
C ALA A 445 -19.87 10.59 17.90
N THR A 446 -19.71 10.06 16.68
CA THR A 446 -20.13 8.70 16.33
C THR A 446 -19.30 7.66 17.07
N LEU A 447 -17.97 7.81 17.07
CA LEU A 447 -17.08 6.89 17.78
C LEU A 447 -17.35 6.90 19.28
N SER A 448 -17.47 8.06 19.94
CA SER A 448 -17.80 8.16 21.36
C SER A 448 -19.15 7.48 21.68
N SER A 449 -20.17 7.65 20.81
CA SER A 449 -21.44 6.94 20.93
C SER A 449 -21.27 5.41 20.85
N LEU A 450 -20.37 4.91 20.01
CA LEU A 450 -20.07 3.49 19.92
C LEU A 450 -19.30 2.99 21.17
N TRP A 451 -18.32 3.77 21.63
CA TRP A 451 -17.61 3.45 22.87
C TRP A 451 -18.52 3.44 24.09
N ALA A 452 -19.51 4.30 24.16
CA ALA A 452 -20.48 4.31 25.26
C ALA A 452 -21.32 3.02 25.30
N LYS A 453 -21.62 2.40 24.15
CA LYS A 453 -22.39 1.16 24.06
C LYS A 453 -21.63 -0.08 24.55
N ARG A 454 -20.31 -0.02 24.73
CA ARG A 454 -19.46 -1.15 25.14
C ARG A 454 -19.81 -1.79 26.48
N ALA A 455 -20.55 -1.09 27.34
CA ALA A 455 -20.97 -1.61 28.64
C ALA A 455 -22.12 -2.62 28.55
N GLY A 456 -22.91 -2.58 27.48
CA GLY A 456 -24.09 -3.43 27.31
C GLY A 456 -24.14 -4.21 26.00
N ALA A 457 -23.17 -4.03 25.09
CA ALA A 457 -23.11 -4.73 23.82
C ALA A 457 -22.09 -5.88 23.86
N SER A 458 -22.33 -6.92 23.07
CA SER A 458 -21.30 -7.93 22.81
C SER A 458 -20.22 -7.39 21.88
N ALA A 459 -19.04 -8.03 21.87
CA ALA A 459 -17.96 -7.65 20.95
C ALA A 459 -18.41 -7.73 19.49
N GLU A 460 -19.26 -8.72 19.12
CA GLU A 460 -19.76 -8.91 17.77
C GLU A 460 -20.71 -7.79 17.35
N GLN A 461 -21.61 -7.37 18.24
CA GLN A 461 -22.54 -6.26 17.99
C GLN A 461 -21.76 -4.93 17.80
N LEU A 462 -20.78 -4.68 18.65
CA LEU A 462 -19.93 -3.51 18.54
C LEU A 462 -19.06 -3.55 17.28
N ALA A 463 -18.53 -4.73 16.92
CA ALA A 463 -17.73 -4.91 15.71
C ALA A 463 -18.52 -4.59 14.45
N ALA A 464 -19.76 -5.04 14.32
CA ALA A 464 -20.60 -4.73 13.16
C ALA A 464 -20.83 -3.21 12.98
N ALA A 465 -21.05 -2.50 14.07
CA ALA A 465 -21.21 -1.04 14.02
C ALA A 465 -19.89 -0.32 13.69
N LEU A 466 -18.77 -0.77 14.26
CA LEU A 466 -17.44 -0.24 13.99
C LEU A 466 -16.99 -0.50 12.55
N GLU A 467 -17.34 -1.66 11.97
CA GLU A 467 -17.00 -2.01 10.58
C GLU A 467 -17.52 -0.95 9.60
N ALA A 468 -18.80 -0.60 9.70
CA ALA A 468 -19.41 0.43 8.85
C ALA A 468 -18.74 1.79 9.02
N GLU A 469 -18.44 2.16 10.26
CA GLU A 469 -17.80 3.43 10.61
C GLU A 469 -16.36 3.51 10.08
N LEU A 470 -15.57 2.47 10.29
CA LEU A 470 -14.19 2.39 9.79
C LEU A 470 -14.16 2.36 8.26
N ALA A 471 -15.08 1.66 7.61
CA ALA A 471 -15.16 1.64 6.15
C ALA A 471 -15.44 3.03 5.59
N LEU A 472 -16.35 3.78 6.20
CA LEU A 472 -16.64 5.16 5.79
C LEU A 472 -15.47 6.09 6.07
N ALA A 473 -14.85 6.01 7.25
CA ALA A 473 -13.65 6.77 7.59
C ALA A 473 -12.50 6.49 6.61
N THR A 474 -12.24 5.23 6.30
CA THR A 474 -11.19 4.84 5.35
C THR A 474 -11.44 5.40 3.96
N ARG A 475 -12.67 5.30 3.43
CA ARG A 475 -13.01 5.90 2.12
C ARG A 475 -12.83 7.42 2.13
N THR A 476 -13.19 8.09 3.22
CA THR A 476 -12.99 9.54 3.36
C THR A 476 -11.50 9.90 3.38
N VAL A 477 -10.66 9.13 4.10
CA VAL A 477 -9.21 9.32 4.09
C VAL A 477 -8.65 9.11 2.68
N LEU A 478 -9.01 8.02 2.01
CA LEU A 478 -8.57 7.74 0.63
C LEU A 478 -9.00 8.83 -0.34
N ALA A 479 -10.21 9.36 -0.22
CA ALA A 479 -10.68 10.47 -1.05
C ALA A 479 -9.86 11.76 -0.85
N ARG A 480 -9.36 12.02 0.35
CA ARG A 480 -8.47 13.16 0.64
C ARG A 480 -7.06 12.96 0.11
N LEU A 481 -6.54 11.74 0.24
CA LEU A 481 -5.21 11.40 -0.26
C LEU A 481 -5.17 11.34 -1.79
N TYR A 482 -6.28 10.98 -2.43
CA TYR A 482 -6.38 10.81 -3.89
C TYR A 482 -7.58 11.55 -4.48
N PRO A 483 -7.59 12.89 -4.43
CA PRO A 483 -8.77 13.68 -4.85
C PRO A 483 -9.10 13.51 -6.34
N SER A 484 -8.13 13.21 -7.19
CA SER A 484 -8.34 12.98 -8.63
C SER A 484 -9.01 11.65 -8.96
N THR A 485 -9.08 10.71 -8.01
CA THR A 485 -9.65 9.36 -8.20
C THR A 485 -10.94 9.15 -7.42
N ALA A 486 -11.30 10.09 -6.57
CA ALA A 486 -12.30 9.93 -5.50
C ALA A 486 -13.73 10.26 -5.89
N ALA A 487 -14.09 10.41 -7.16
CA ALA A 487 -15.48 10.63 -7.55
C ALA A 487 -16.28 9.30 -7.60
N PRO A 488 -17.01 8.91 -6.53
CA PRO A 488 -18.07 7.92 -6.65
C PRO A 488 -19.29 8.66 -7.18
N GLY A 489 -19.63 8.49 -8.46
CA GLY A 489 -20.85 9.00 -9.06
C GLY A 489 -20.83 10.42 -9.63
N GLY A 490 -19.74 11.17 -9.49
CA GLY A 490 -19.48 12.37 -10.29
C GLY A 490 -18.50 12.02 -11.41
N GLU A 491 -18.68 12.58 -12.59
CA GLU A 491 -17.64 12.49 -13.62
C GLU A 491 -16.29 12.85 -13.00
N PRO A 492 -15.26 11.98 -13.09
CA PRO A 492 -13.94 12.34 -12.64
C PRO A 492 -13.53 13.61 -13.37
N ALA A 493 -13.01 14.59 -12.64
CA ALA A 493 -12.43 15.78 -13.27
C ALA A 493 -11.56 15.29 -14.42
N PRO A 494 -11.74 15.80 -15.64
CA PRO A 494 -11.02 15.31 -16.80
C PRO A 494 -9.51 15.40 -16.48
N ALA A 495 -8.82 14.27 -16.51
CA ALA A 495 -7.37 14.33 -16.58
C ALA A 495 -7.09 15.26 -17.75
N PRO A 496 -6.23 16.28 -17.60
CA PRO A 496 -5.98 17.22 -18.67
C PRO A 496 -5.56 16.42 -19.89
N VAL A 497 -6.46 16.42 -20.89
CA VAL A 497 -6.20 15.82 -22.18
C VAL A 497 -5.17 16.73 -22.82
N LEU A 498 -4.03 16.18 -23.15
CA LEU A 498 -3.10 16.83 -24.05
C LEU A 498 -3.81 16.89 -25.42
N ASN A 499 -4.27 18.10 -25.79
CA ASN A 499 -4.76 18.37 -27.14
C ASN A 499 -3.62 18.31 -28.14
#